data_e93026feb89ef6148c629a19faea12aa
#
_entry.id   e93026feb89ef6148c629a19faea12aa
#
_cell.length_a   1.000
_cell.length_b   1.000
_cell.length_c   1.000
_cell.angle_alpha   90.00
_cell.angle_beta   90.00
_cell.angle_gamma   90.00
#
_symmetry.space_group_name_H-M   'P 1'
#
loop_
_entity.id
_entity.type
_entity.pdbx_description
1 polymer ?
#
loop_
_entity_poly.entity_id
_entity_poly.type
_entity_poly.pdbx_seq_one_letter_code
_entity_poly.pdbx_strand_id
1 'polypeptide(L)'
;MTSLNNEGRFVLAIRSLSQNIYQRILPLSQKFCDTAQEIRLRVNRPVAVVCPETTYFLTEKGGLTNTILDGSMLTVSRGDLTDTFHNICNYSVYSKQSEIINGFVSMYGGHRAGICGTAICEGDKVINIRDISSINIRIAREHKECSRAVIDTLNPDFGGVLICGAPCTGKTTLLRDMARILSTEYGKRISLIDERGELAGTSSGILQNDIGLCDVFDLYDKPSGIIQAIRSMSPDIIVCDEIGTQRDIDAVEYSVNSGVSFISTLHCSSVDELRRKDNVRKLVSCGGFKTLVFLDNRASAGRVSKIMRVGVGFSVMYLLIKIIGCILLVSATTLMGFKKAQRLYKRRDFINDFLVFLDALATNIRYSTDELSIILSKSEDRFGKAIYGAYEKYDGTFFKKWKNAVADISDGYALKHEDKQLLCSFGEKLGITDVEGQLKHIELYKGLANAHLDDSKNEIKQKSRLYKTMGFFVGTAAALVII
;
A
#
# COMPACT_ATOMS: atom_id res chain seq x y z
N MET A 1 40.67 -3.80 16.08
CA MET A 1 40.85 -2.35 15.85
C MET A 1 40.19 -1.62 17.01
N THR A 2 40.91 -0.82 17.75
CA THR A 2 40.32 0.04 18.79
C THR A 2 39.43 1.06 18.11
N SER A 3 38.10 0.95 18.30
CA SER A 3 37.17 1.93 17.80
C SER A 3 37.50 3.31 18.36
N LEU A 4 37.67 4.30 17.49
CA LEU A 4 37.90 5.68 17.88
C LEU A 4 36.71 6.18 18.72
N ASN A 5 37.00 6.75 19.88
CA ASN A 5 35.97 7.45 20.65
C ASN A 5 35.51 8.73 19.90
N ASN A 6 34.48 9.40 20.35
CA ASN A 6 33.96 10.62 19.70
C ASN A 6 35.01 11.75 19.66
N GLU A 7 35.83 11.85 20.66
CA GLU A 7 36.95 12.83 20.68
C GLU A 7 37.96 12.54 19.57
N GLY A 8 38.38 11.27 19.42
CA GLY A 8 39.27 10.87 18.34
C GLY A 8 38.69 11.12 16.96
N ARG A 9 37.39 10.90 16.78
CA ARG A 9 36.65 11.20 15.54
C ARG A 9 36.60 12.70 15.25
N PHE A 10 36.26 13.52 16.24
CA PHE A 10 36.28 14.97 16.06
C PHE A 10 37.68 15.49 15.67
N VAL A 11 38.72 15.00 16.34
CA VAL A 11 40.12 15.36 16.02
C VAL A 11 40.48 14.94 14.59
N LEU A 12 40.05 13.77 14.12
CA LEU A 12 40.24 13.36 12.71
C LEU A 12 39.53 14.28 11.72
N ALA A 13 38.32 14.71 12.02
CA ALA A 13 37.58 15.65 11.16
C ALA A 13 38.33 16.98 11.03
N ILE A 14 38.78 17.55 12.16
CA ILE A 14 39.45 18.85 12.14
C ILE A 14 40.87 18.82 11.56
N ARG A 15 41.56 17.66 11.55
CA ARG A 15 42.86 17.49 10.89
C ARG A 15 42.84 17.75 9.40
N SER A 16 41.68 17.61 8.77
CA SER A 16 41.49 17.93 7.34
C SER A 16 41.39 19.44 7.06
N LEU A 17 41.23 20.26 8.09
CA LEU A 17 41.16 21.71 7.93
C LEU A 17 42.53 22.30 7.56
N SER A 18 42.48 23.52 6.99
CA SER A 18 43.74 24.28 6.83
C SER A 18 44.44 24.47 8.19
N GLN A 19 45.74 24.56 8.18
CA GLN A 19 46.55 24.69 9.41
C GLN A 19 46.09 25.88 10.26
N ASN A 20 45.77 26.99 9.64
CA ASN A 20 45.25 28.18 10.30
C ASN A 20 43.98 27.92 11.12
N ILE A 21 42.98 27.23 10.50
CA ILE A 21 41.72 26.92 11.18
C ILE A 21 41.93 25.79 12.20
N TYR A 22 42.71 24.77 11.86
CA TYR A 22 43.00 23.64 12.73
C TYR A 22 43.56 24.06 14.09
N GLN A 23 44.59 24.94 14.10
CA GLN A 23 45.22 25.40 15.34
C GLN A 23 44.27 26.13 16.27
N ARG A 24 43.21 26.77 15.72
CA ARG A 24 42.22 27.53 16.52
C ARG A 24 41.07 26.67 17.02
N ILE A 25 40.74 25.60 16.31
CA ILE A 25 39.64 24.73 16.71
C ILE A 25 40.12 23.58 17.61
N LEU A 26 41.38 23.16 17.52
CA LEU A 26 41.94 22.05 18.29
C LEU A 26 41.79 22.22 19.82
N PRO A 27 42.05 23.40 20.41
CA PRO A 27 41.85 23.60 21.85
C PRO A 27 40.41 23.46 22.32
N LEU A 28 39.46 23.53 21.37
CA LEU A 28 38.01 23.45 21.62
C LEU A 28 37.46 22.02 21.41
N SER A 29 38.32 21.05 21.09
CA SER A 29 37.91 19.68 20.75
C SER A 29 37.10 19.02 21.85
N GLN A 30 37.46 19.14 23.12
CA GLN A 30 36.70 18.59 24.24
C GLN A 30 35.28 19.14 24.35
N LYS A 31 35.07 20.42 23.99
CA LYS A 31 33.77 21.05 23.99
C LYS A 31 32.86 20.51 22.86
N PHE A 32 33.45 20.19 21.72
CA PHE A 32 32.74 19.88 20.50
C PHE A 32 32.64 18.38 20.18
N CYS A 33 33.46 17.53 20.80
CA CYS A 33 33.51 16.09 20.48
C CYS A 33 32.15 15.41 20.55
N ASP A 34 31.30 15.77 21.52
CA ASP A 34 29.99 15.17 21.71
C ASP A 34 28.82 16.01 21.14
N THR A 35 29.07 17.27 20.78
CA THR A 35 28.01 18.20 20.40
C THR A 35 28.06 18.67 18.95
N ALA A 36 29.27 18.85 18.35
CA ALA A 36 29.37 19.36 16.99
C ALA A 36 28.80 18.37 15.96
N GLN A 37 27.93 18.83 15.09
CA GLN A 37 27.33 18.06 13.98
C GLN A 37 28.03 18.36 12.67
N GLU A 38 28.33 19.63 12.42
CA GLU A 38 28.96 20.09 11.18
C GLU A 38 29.97 21.18 11.42
N ILE A 39 31.01 21.21 10.59
CA ILE A 39 31.94 22.36 10.47
C ILE A 39 31.73 22.95 9.09
N ARG A 40 31.33 24.21 9.04
CA ARG A 40 31.01 24.91 7.79
C ARG A 40 32.03 25.99 7.47
N LEU A 41 32.66 25.81 6.32
CA LEU A 41 33.60 26.75 5.75
C LEU A 41 33.01 27.39 4.50
N ARG A 42 33.05 28.71 4.41
CA ARG A 42 32.60 29.47 3.24
C ARG A 42 33.56 30.60 2.99
N VAL A 43 33.96 30.82 1.75
CA VAL A 43 34.89 31.89 1.38
C VAL A 43 34.37 33.24 1.90
N ASN A 44 35.26 34.00 2.55
CA ASN A 44 35.02 35.31 3.14
C ASN A 44 33.87 35.34 4.17
N ARG A 45 33.63 34.23 4.86
CA ARG A 45 32.65 34.13 5.95
C ARG A 45 33.28 33.49 7.18
N PRO A 46 32.73 33.74 8.37
CA PRO A 46 33.21 33.13 9.59
C PRO A 46 33.18 31.60 9.57
N VAL A 47 34.16 30.96 10.17
CA VAL A 47 34.15 29.53 10.47
C VAL A 47 33.02 29.25 11.43
N ALA A 48 32.12 28.31 11.05
CA ALA A 48 30.97 27.96 11.87
C ALA A 48 31.01 26.48 12.28
N VAL A 49 30.72 26.22 13.56
CA VAL A 49 30.51 24.88 14.12
C VAL A 49 29.05 24.76 14.51
N VAL A 50 28.34 23.87 13.85
CA VAL A 50 26.91 23.63 14.06
C VAL A 50 26.71 22.54 15.09
N CYS A 51 25.98 22.86 16.15
CA CYS A 51 25.56 21.94 17.21
C CYS A 51 24.00 21.80 17.19
N PRO A 52 23.39 20.84 17.90
CA PRO A 52 21.94 20.61 17.87
C PRO A 52 21.11 21.85 18.23
N GLU A 53 21.54 22.61 19.22
CA GLU A 53 20.77 23.75 19.76
C GLU A 53 21.23 25.09 19.21
N THR A 54 22.48 25.22 18.75
CA THR A 54 23.06 26.51 18.34
C THR A 54 24.23 26.35 17.37
N THR A 55 24.52 27.41 16.63
CA THR A 55 25.71 27.51 15.79
C THR A 55 26.71 28.43 16.46
N TYR A 56 27.94 27.95 16.65
CA TYR A 56 29.03 28.73 17.14
C TYR A 56 29.92 29.24 16.01
N PHE A 57 30.38 30.46 16.13
CA PHE A 57 31.35 31.07 15.23
C PHE A 57 32.70 31.25 15.97
N LEU A 58 33.81 30.98 15.27
CA LEU A 58 35.13 31.16 15.81
C LEU A 58 35.59 32.62 15.66
N THR A 59 36.21 33.13 16.69
CA THR A 59 36.90 34.43 16.64
C THR A 59 38.36 34.26 16.26
N GLU A 60 39.02 35.33 15.76
CA GLU A 60 40.45 35.31 15.42
C GLU A 60 41.36 34.91 16.61
N LYS A 61 40.93 35.22 17.83
CA LYS A 61 41.65 34.87 19.07
C LYS A 61 41.33 33.44 19.56
N GLY A 62 40.62 32.63 18.82
CA GLY A 62 40.21 31.27 19.20
C GLY A 62 39.05 31.20 20.18
N GLY A 63 38.33 32.28 20.41
CA GLY A 63 37.11 32.31 21.21
C GLY A 63 35.88 31.83 20.41
N LEU A 64 34.75 31.64 21.10
CA LEU A 64 33.49 31.23 20.54
C LEU A 64 32.40 32.26 20.82
N THR A 65 31.55 32.49 19.81
CA THR A 65 30.33 33.30 19.95
C THR A 65 29.18 32.66 19.19
N ASN A 66 27.96 32.93 19.58
CA ASN A 66 26.75 32.50 18.86
C ASN A 66 26.18 33.60 17.97
N THR A 67 26.79 34.77 17.96
CA THR A 67 26.39 35.90 17.10
C THR A 67 27.60 36.32 16.26
N ILE A 68 27.35 36.83 15.06
CA ILE A 68 28.39 37.35 14.17
C ILE A 68 28.74 38.77 14.65
N LEU A 69 30.01 39.00 15.05
CA LEU A 69 30.52 40.26 15.48
C LEU A 69 31.44 40.81 14.40
N ASP A 70 31.22 42.03 13.94
CA ASP A 70 32.05 42.66 12.91
C ASP A 70 33.52 42.81 13.34
N GLY A 71 34.43 42.41 12.45
CA GLY A 71 35.86 42.60 12.59
C GLY A 71 36.63 41.72 13.60
N SER A 72 35.97 40.76 14.27
CA SER A 72 36.61 39.85 15.22
C SER A 72 36.48 38.36 14.88
N MET A 73 35.86 38.03 13.78
CA MET A 73 35.58 36.64 13.38
C MET A 73 36.75 36.04 12.60
N LEU A 74 37.05 34.76 12.87
CA LEU A 74 37.96 33.98 12.03
C LEU A 74 37.32 33.72 10.68
N THR A 75 37.75 34.48 9.68
CA THR A 75 37.18 34.44 8.33
C THR A 75 37.93 33.43 7.47
N VAL A 76 37.21 32.61 6.74
CA VAL A 76 37.77 31.56 5.85
C VAL A 76 38.32 32.25 4.58
N SER A 77 39.62 32.19 4.36
CA SER A 77 40.26 32.63 3.13
C SER A 77 40.04 31.60 1.99
N ARG A 78 40.28 32.02 0.76
CA ARG A 78 40.28 31.12 -0.40
C ARG A 78 41.38 30.05 -0.26
N GLY A 79 42.55 30.42 0.29
CA GLY A 79 43.65 29.50 0.60
C GLY A 79 43.24 28.42 1.61
N ASP A 80 42.59 28.84 2.72
CA ASP A 80 42.11 27.90 3.74
C ASP A 80 41.18 26.85 3.14
N LEU A 81 40.30 27.25 2.19
CA LEU A 81 39.35 26.35 1.55
C LEU A 81 40.05 25.40 0.59
N THR A 82 41.04 25.88 -0.16
CA THR A 82 41.85 25.07 -1.09
C THR A 82 42.67 24.04 -0.33
N ASP A 83 43.37 24.45 0.74
CA ASP A 83 44.15 23.55 1.58
C ASP A 83 43.27 22.49 2.23
N THR A 84 42.11 22.90 2.77
CA THR A 84 41.13 21.97 3.35
C THR A 84 40.63 20.96 2.32
N PHE A 85 40.35 21.39 1.09
CA PHE A 85 39.90 20.49 0.01
C PHE A 85 40.99 19.47 -0.36
N HIS A 86 42.24 19.91 -0.51
CA HIS A 86 43.37 19.01 -0.78
C HIS A 86 43.57 18.01 0.35
N ASN A 87 43.50 18.46 1.61
CA ASN A 87 43.59 17.58 2.78
C ASN A 87 42.48 16.53 2.82
N ILE A 88 41.22 16.92 2.55
CA ILE A 88 40.04 15.99 2.43
C ILE A 88 40.28 14.94 1.36
N CYS A 89 40.87 15.32 0.23
CA CYS A 89 41.19 14.42 -0.86
C CYS A 89 42.51 13.64 -0.67
N ASN A 90 43.18 13.81 0.45
CA ASN A 90 44.53 13.25 0.68
C ASN A 90 45.51 13.58 -0.47
N TYR A 91 45.43 14.77 -1.03
CA TYR A 91 46.22 15.23 -2.18
C TYR A 91 46.01 14.39 -3.45
N SER A 92 44.90 13.61 -3.52
CA SER A 92 44.59 12.71 -4.65
C SER A 92 43.20 13.01 -5.19
N VAL A 93 42.97 14.24 -5.67
CA VAL A 93 41.65 14.71 -6.15
C VAL A 93 41.07 13.80 -7.25
N TYR A 94 41.92 13.29 -8.14
CA TYR A 94 41.51 12.41 -9.22
C TYR A 94 40.88 11.09 -8.72
N SER A 95 41.36 10.56 -7.60
CA SER A 95 40.81 9.32 -7.02
C SER A 95 39.41 9.51 -6.39
N LYS A 96 39.05 10.76 -6.11
CA LYS A 96 37.76 11.16 -5.53
C LYS A 96 36.79 11.81 -6.51
N GLN A 97 37.10 11.77 -7.80
CA GLN A 97 36.34 12.49 -8.81
C GLN A 97 34.85 12.06 -8.87
N SER A 98 34.57 10.77 -8.75
CA SER A 98 33.18 10.28 -8.72
C SER A 98 32.39 10.79 -7.50
N GLU A 99 33.03 10.89 -6.35
CA GLU A 99 32.42 11.44 -5.14
C GLU A 99 32.21 12.97 -5.28
N ILE A 100 33.21 13.69 -5.80
CA ILE A 100 33.15 15.13 -6.02
C ILE A 100 32.04 15.52 -6.98
N ILE A 101 31.87 14.80 -8.07
CA ILE A 101 30.75 15.00 -9.02
C ILE A 101 29.40 14.88 -8.32
N ASN A 102 29.28 13.96 -7.36
CA ASN A 102 28.10 13.79 -6.52
C ASN A 102 27.98 14.81 -5.39
N GLY A 103 28.90 15.80 -5.31
CA GLY A 103 28.85 16.91 -4.36
C GLY A 103 29.39 16.60 -2.96
N PHE A 104 30.10 15.49 -2.75
CA PHE A 104 30.69 15.14 -1.46
C PHE A 104 31.95 14.32 -1.60
N VAL A 105 32.70 14.23 -0.51
CA VAL A 105 33.89 13.36 -0.35
C VAL A 105 33.78 12.63 0.97
N SER A 106 33.94 11.31 0.96
CA SER A 106 34.03 10.48 2.17
C SER A 106 35.44 10.59 2.77
N MET A 107 35.49 10.87 4.09
CA MET A 107 36.74 11.14 4.83
C MET A 107 37.01 10.02 5.84
N TYR A 108 38.24 9.94 6.27
CA TYR A 108 38.64 9.05 7.35
C TYR A 108 37.83 9.33 8.63
N GLY A 109 37.50 8.29 9.40
CA GLY A 109 36.65 8.39 10.59
C GLY A 109 35.17 8.41 10.29
N GLY A 110 34.76 8.12 9.04
CA GLY A 110 33.36 8.08 8.60
C GLY A 110 32.72 9.45 8.37
N HIS A 111 33.54 10.52 8.41
CA HIS A 111 33.06 11.87 8.12
C HIS A 111 32.75 12.04 6.64
N ARG A 112 31.92 13.02 6.31
CA ARG A 112 31.56 13.36 4.95
C ARG A 112 31.69 14.86 4.72
N ALA A 113 32.42 15.25 3.73
CA ALA A 113 32.59 16.64 3.34
C ALA A 113 31.71 16.94 2.12
N GLY A 114 30.67 17.73 2.28
CA GLY A 114 29.89 18.31 1.18
C GLY A 114 30.72 19.43 0.52
N ILE A 115 30.78 19.41 -0.81
CA ILE A 115 31.56 20.35 -1.62
C ILE A 115 30.58 21.16 -2.48
N CYS A 116 30.71 22.49 -2.40
CA CYS A 116 30.01 23.44 -3.27
C CYS A 116 30.97 24.28 -4.05
N GLY A 117 30.74 24.46 -5.31
CA GLY A 117 31.52 25.27 -6.25
C GLY A 117 30.77 25.49 -7.55
N THR A 118 31.51 25.84 -8.60
CA THR A 118 30.98 26.03 -9.94
C THR A 118 30.96 24.69 -10.67
N ALA A 119 29.77 24.21 -11.09
CA ALA A 119 29.65 22.99 -11.85
C ALA A 119 30.20 23.16 -13.27
N ILE A 120 30.90 22.13 -13.76
CA ILE A 120 31.26 21.94 -15.17
C ILE A 120 30.33 20.84 -15.68
N CYS A 121 29.51 21.20 -16.67
CA CYS A 121 28.51 20.29 -17.22
C CYS A 121 28.82 19.89 -18.66
N GLU A 122 28.45 18.67 -19.00
CA GLU A 122 28.37 18.18 -20.39
C GLU A 122 26.94 17.74 -20.63
N GLY A 123 26.18 18.54 -21.40
CA GLY A 123 24.73 18.44 -21.47
C GLY A 123 24.09 18.65 -20.10
N ASP A 124 23.22 17.74 -19.68
CA ASP A 124 22.54 17.79 -18.37
C ASP A 124 23.33 17.13 -17.22
N LYS A 125 24.55 16.66 -17.48
CA LYS A 125 25.35 15.98 -16.47
C LYS A 125 26.48 16.84 -15.95
N VAL A 126 26.63 16.92 -14.62
CA VAL A 126 27.80 17.50 -13.98
C VAL A 126 28.96 16.52 -14.16
N ILE A 127 30.05 16.97 -14.76
CA ILE A 127 31.28 16.18 -14.99
C ILE A 127 32.41 16.57 -14.04
N ASN A 128 32.37 17.76 -13.47
CA ASN A 128 33.33 18.20 -12.46
C ASN A 128 32.81 19.44 -11.70
N ILE A 129 33.49 19.81 -10.61
CA ILE A 129 33.24 21.02 -9.83
C ILE A 129 34.57 21.83 -9.77
N ARG A 130 34.49 23.12 -10.09
CA ARG A 130 35.62 24.06 -9.96
C ARG A 130 35.26 25.20 -9.03
N ASP A 131 36.22 26.03 -8.69
CA ASP A 131 36.05 27.24 -7.89
C ASP A 131 35.25 26.96 -6.61
N ILE A 132 35.74 26.02 -5.79
CA ILE A 132 35.08 25.63 -4.55
C ILE A 132 34.83 26.86 -3.69
N SER A 133 33.57 27.10 -3.35
CA SER A 133 33.11 28.26 -2.59
C SER A 133 32.73 27.92 -1.15
N SER A 134 32.41 26.65 -0.87
CA SER A 134 32.15 26.20 0.50
C SER A 134 32.38 24.71 0.67
N ILE A 135 32.74 24.34 1.91
CA ILE A 135 32.89 22.96 2.38
C ILE A 135 32.08 22.80 3.65
N ASN A 136 31.29 21.70 3.75
CA ASN A 136 30.57 21.34 4.94
C ASN A 136 31.00 19.96 5.43
N ILE A 137 31.79 19.91 6.48
CA ILE A 137 32.27 18.65 7.09
C ILE A 137 31.22 18.19 8.10
N ARG A 138 30.52 17.10 7.77
CA ARG A 138 29.61 16.42 8.69
C ARG A 138 30.38 15.44 9.55
N ILE A 139 30.25 15.60 10.85
CA ILE A 139 31.02 14.83 11.84
C ILE A 139 30.26 13.54 12.13
N ALA A 140 30.86 12.40 11.77
CA ALA A 140 30.32 11.09 12.09
C ALA A 140 30.49 10.82 13.59
N ARG A 141 29.43 10.23 14.17
CA ARG A 141 29.47 9.76 15.57
C ARG A 141 29.02 8.32 15.64
N GLU A 142 29.49 7.62 16.62
CA GLU A 142 29.00 6.31 16.99
C GLU A 142 28.21 6.42 18.29
N HIS A 143 27.04 5.80 18.27
CA HIS A 143 26.23 5.59 19.45
C HIS A 143 26.12 4.08 19.65
N LYS A 144 27.05 3.53 20.43
CA LYS A 144 27.08 2.11 20.81
C LYS A 144 25.99 1.83 21.84
N GLU A 145 25.52 0.58 21.84
CA GLU A 145 24.50 0.07 22.77
C GLU A 145 23.11 0.72 22.62
N CYS A 146 22.91 1.57 21.61
CA CYS A 146 21.60 2.20 21.38
C CYS A 146 20.52 1.19 20.92
N SER A 147 20.94 0.06 20.40
CA SER A 147 20.03 -1.02 19.94
C SER A 147 19.80 -2.11 20.98
N ARG A 148 20.47 -2.08 22.14
CA ARG A 148 20.42 -3.14 23.16
C ARG A 148 18.97 -3.49 23.55
N ALA A 149 18.16 -2.51 23.89
CA ALA A 149 16.77 -2.73 24.28
C ALA A 149 15.91 -3.40 23.19
N VAL A 150 16.21 -3.11 21.92
CA VAL A 150 15.55 -3.78 20.78
C VAL A 150 16.00 -5.22 20.70
N ILE A 151 17.30 -5.48 20.76
CA ILE A 151 17.88 -6.83 20.67
C ILE A 151 17.38 -7.73 21.81
N ASP A 152 17.33 -7.22 23.03
CA ASP A 152 16.81 -7.94 24.19
C ASP A 152 15.33 -8.35 24.01
N THR A 153 14.54 -7.49 23.38
CA THR A 153 13.13 -7.77 23.06
C THR A 153 13.00 -8.83 21.95
N LEU A 154 13.97 -8.91 21.04
CA LEU A 154 13.95 -9.85 19.90
C LEU A 154 14.47 -11.24 20.26
N ASN A 155 15.32 -11.35 21.29
CA ASN A 155 16.00 -12.60 21.66
C ASN A 155 14.98 -13.73 21.98
N PRO A 156 15.15 -14.96 21.45
CA PRO A 156 16.20 -15.45 20.56
C PRO A 156 15.93 -15.30 19.05
N ASP A 157 14.74 -14.83 18.64
CA ASP A 157 14.34 -14.71 17.22
C ASP A 157 14.68 -13.32 16.68
N PHE A 158 15.88 -13.17 16.14
CA PHE A 158 16.36 -11.94 15.51
C PHE A 158 15.89 -11.78 14.07
N GLY A 159 14.97 -12.60 13.61
CA GLY A 159 14.54 -12.64 12.22
C GLY A 159 13.58 -11.51 11.85
N GLY A 160 13.90 -10.82 10.76
CA GLY A 160 12.98 -9.91 10.08
C GLY A 160 12.61 -8.65 10.87
N VAL A 161 13.51 -7.66 10.95
CA VAL A 161 13.26 -6.40 11.66
C VAL A 161 13.18 -5.23 10.69
N LEU A 162 12.11 -4.46 10.76
CA LEU A 162 11.95 -3.22 9.99
C LEU A 162 11.93 -2.02 10.95
N ILE A 163 12.94 -1.16 10.83
CA ILE A 163 13.09 0.06 11.63
C ILE A 163 12.38 1.21 10.91
N CYS A 164 11.32 1.72 11.51
CA CYS A 164 10.46 2.76 10.97
C CYS A 164 10.70 4.09 11.67
N GLY A 165 10.75 5.18 10.92
CA GLY A 165 10.90 6.53 11.48
C GLY A 165 11.06 7.60 10.42
N ALA A 166 10.83 8.86 10.78
CA ALA A 166 11.04 10.02 9.93
C ALA A 166 12.55 10.18 9.56
N PRO A 167 12.91 11.00 8.59
CA PRO A 167 14.31 11.35 8.32
C PRO A 167 15.02 11.92 9.56
N CYS A 168 16.28 11.54 9.76
CA CYS A 168 17.12 11.99 10.88
C CYS A 168 16.65 11.56 12.29
N THR A 169 15.86 10.49 12.42
CA THR A 169 15.47 9.92 13.72
C THR A 169 16.44 8.89 14.28
N GLY A 170 17.57 8.64 13.63
CA GLY A 170 18.59 7.69 14.08
C GLY A 170 18.43 6.25 13.56
N LYS A 171 17.60 6.01 12.53
CA LYS A 171 17.40 4.66 11.94
C LYS A 171 18.70 3.98 11.55
N THR A 172 19.54 4.65 10.75
CA THR A 172 20.83 4.13 10.27
C THR A 172 21.79 3.86 11.43
N THR A 173 21.75 4.68 12.48
CA THR A 173 22.55 4.48 13.70
C THR A 173 22.12 3.23 14.46
N LEU A 174 20.82 3.06 14.65
CA LEU A 174 20.25 1.88 15.31
C LEU A 174 20.57 0.62 14.50
N LEU A 175 20.38 0.66 13.18
CA LEU A 175 20.65 -0.45 12.25
C LEU A 175 22.11 -0.89 12.33
N ARG A 176 23.05 0.06 12.34
CA ARG A 176 24.50 -0.20 12.45
C ARG A 176 24.85 -0.89 13.76
N ASP A 177 24.34 -0.38 14.89
CA ASP A 177 24.61 -0.95 16.21
C ASP A 177 23.97 -2.34 16.37
N MET A 178 22.79 -2.57 15.79
CA MET A 178 22.19 -3.92 15.73
C MET A 178 23.09 -4.89 14.96
N ALA A 179 23.58 -4.52 13.78
CA ALA A 179 24.48 -5.35 13.00
C ALA A 179 25.77 -5.67 13.79
N ARG A 180 26.35 -4.70 14.47
CA ARG A 180 27.51 -4.89 15.33
C ARG A 180 27.23 -5.90 16.44
N ILE A 181 26.20 -5.69 17.24
CA ILE A 181 25.89 -6.55 18.39
C ILE A 181 25.55 -7.97 17.94
N LEU A 182 24.70 -8.12 16.91
CA LEU A 182 24.29 -9.42 16.41
C LEU A 182 25.46 -10.23 15.85
N SER A 183 26.43 -9.59 15.19
CA SER A 183 27.61 -10.27 14.67
C SER A 183 28.64 -10.60 15.74
N THR A 184 28.85 -9.71 16.73
CA THR A 184 29.92 -9.87 17.72
C THR A 184 29.49 -10.70 18.94
N GLU A 185 28.27 -10.50 19.44
CA GLU A 185 27.81 -11.11 20.68
C GLU A 185 26.93 -12.34 20.45
N TYR A 186 26.13 -12.32 19.36
CA TYR A 186 25.23 -13.45 19.03
C TYR A 186 25.79 -14.35 17.92
N GLY A 187 27.01 -14.04 17.40
CA GLY A 187 27.69 -14.88 16.43
C GLY A 187 26.96 -15.06 15.11
N LYS A 188 26.07 -14.11 14.73
CA LYS A 188 25.33 -14.16 13.47
C LYS A 188 26.23 -13.76 12.31
N ARG A 189 26.19 -14.53 11.22
CA ARG A 189 26.85 -14.15 9.96
C ARG A 189 26.00 -13.11 9.27
N ILE A 190 26.52 -11.90 9.15
CA ILE A 190 25.79 -10.76 8.63
C ILE A 190 26.45 -10.24 7.35
N SER A 191 25.67 -10.18 6.27
CA SER A 191 26.06 -9.44 5.07
C SER A 191 25.36 -8.08 5.06
N LEU A 192 26.16 -7.03 5.00
CA LEU A 192 25.72 -5.65 5.04
C LEU A 192 25.84 -5.04 3.65
N ILE A 193 24.70 -4.62 3.08
CA ILE A 193 24.66 -3.98 1.76
C ILE A 193 24.59 -2.46 1.96
N ASP A 194 25.70 -1.78 1.67
CA ASP A 194 25.88 -0.35 1.89
C ASP A 194 25.91 0.42 0.57
N GLU A 195 24.73 0.64 -0.03
CA GLU A 195 24.60 1.30 -1.33
C GLU A 195 25.11 2.75 -1.32
N ARG A 196 25.00 3.44 -0.19
CA ARG A 196 25.36 4.86 -0.07
C ARG A 196 26.65 5.11 0.70
N GLY A 197 27.33 4.07 1.20
CA GLY A 197 28.49 4.21 2.05
C GLY A 197 28.19 4.85 3.41
N GLU A 198 26.94 4.73 3.92
CA GLU A 198 26.52 5.38 5.17
C GLU A 198 26.54 4.42 6.37
N LEU A 199 26.46 3.11 6.14
CA LEU A 199 26.50 2.10 7.18
C LEU A 199 27.93 1.80 7.64
N ALA A 200 28.75 1.26 6.78
CA ALA A 200 30.15 0.92 7.05
C ALA A 200 31.08 2.13 6.90
N GLY A 201 30.73 3.06 6.02
CA GLY A 201 31.52 4.24 5.71
C GLY A 201 32.88 3.87 5.13
N THR A 202 32.92 2.93 4.20
CA THR A 202 34.17 2.40 3.67
C THR A 202 35.02 3.47 2.99
N SER A 203 36.29 3.53 3.30
CA SER A 203 37.24 4.37 2.61
C SER A 203 38.49 3.55 2.28
N SER A 204 38.82 3.45 1.01
CA SER A 204 39.97 2.64 0.53
C SER A 204 39.97 1.20 1.07
N GLY A 205 38.81 0.56 1.14
CA GLY A 205 38.61 -0.81 1.64
C GLY A 205 38.66 -0.94 3.17
N ILE A 206 38.81 0.17 3.90
CA ILE A 206 38.86 0.19 5.38
C ILE A 206 37.52 0.70 5.91
N LEU A 207 36.88 -0.10 6.76
CA LEU A 207 35.63 0.27 7.43
C LEU A 207 35.91 1.39 8.44
N GLN A 208 35.15 2.47 8.36
CA GLN A 208 35.29 3.63 9.25
C GLN A 208 34.32 3.56 10.44
N ASN A 209 33.22 2.83 10.30
CA ASN A 209 32.27 2.60 11.38
C ASN A 209 32.46 1.20 11.95
N ASP A 210 32.22 1.05 13.26
CA ASP A 210 32.24 -0.23 13.92
C ASP A 210 30.90 -0.96 13.65
N ILE A 211 30.95 -1.91 12.74
CA ILE A 211 29.84 -2.78 12.37
C ILE A 211 30.03 -4.21 12.84
N GLY A 212 31.02 -4.45 13.70
CA GLY A 212 31.38 -5.77 14.21
C GLY A 212 32.00 -6.68 13.13
N LEU A 213 31.52 -7.92 13.04
CA LEU A 213 32.04 -8.95 12.14
C LEU A 213 31.16 -9.12 10.89
N CYS A 214 30.73 -8.01 10.29
CA CYS A 214 29.88 -8.03 9.08
C CYS A 214 30.73 -8.09 7.80
N ASP A 215 30.26 -8.84 6.80
CA ASP A 215 30.77 -8.79 5.43
C ASP A 215 30.09 -7.64 4.69
N VAL A 216 30.87 -6.70 4.13
CA VAL A 216 30.34 -5.47 3.52
C VAL A 216 30.38 -5.51 2.02
N PHE A 217 29.22 -5.28 1.42
CA PHE A 217 29.03 -4.99 0.00
C PHE A 217 28.92 -3.48 -0.18
N ASP A 218 30.06 -2.82 -0.41
CA ASP A 218 30.18 -1.37 -0.47
C ASP A 218 29.81 -0.84 -1.86
N LEU A 219 28.94 0.16 -1.94
CA LEU A 219 28.45 0.81 -3.16
C LEU A 219 27.72 -0.13 -4.17
N TYR A 220 27.28 -1.29 -3.71
CA TYR A 220 26.40 -2.15 -4.50
C TYR A 220 24.97 -1.63 -4.49
N ASP A 221 24.28 -1.70 -5.65
CA ASP A 221 22.82 -1.58 -5.63
C ASP A 221 22.20 -2.73 -4.82
N LYS A 222 21.17 -2.42 -4.06
CA LYS A 222 20.61 -3.37 -3.09
C LYS A 222 20.22 -4.71 -3.69
N PRO A 223 19.44 -4.77 -4.79
CA PRO A 223 19.04 -6.05 -5.38
C PRO A 223 20.22 -6.93 -5.75
N SER A 224 21.25 -6.37 -6.41
CA SER A 224 22.44 -7.13 -6.81
C SER A 224 23.26 -7.56 -5.62
N GLY A 225 23.48 -6.67 -4.65
CA GLY A 225 24.19 -6.96 -3.42
C GLY A 225 23.55 -8.06 -2.59
N ILE A 226 22.20 -8.04 -2.43
CA ILE A 226 21.45 -9.06 -1.71
C ILE A 226 21.61 -10.43 -2.37
N ILE A 227 21.41 -10.51 -3.67
CA ILE A 227 21.53 -11.78 -4.42
C ILE A 227 22.96 -12.32 -4.32
N GLN A 228 23.96 -11.45 -4.48
CA GLN A 228 25.36 -11.86 -4.39
C GLN A 228 25.74 -12.31 -2.99
N ALA A 229 25.30 -11.62 -1.94
CA ALA A 229 25.52 -12.00 -0.56
C ALA A 229 24.99 -13.39 -0.26
N ILE A 230 23.76 -13.70 -0.67
CA ILE A 230 23.15 -15.04 -0.49
C ILE A 230 23.98 -16.12 -1.19
N ARG A 231 24.45 -15.86 -2.41
CA ARG A 231 25.19 -16.84 -3.21
C ARG A 231 26.62 -17.09 -2.74
N SER A 232 27.27 -16.05 -2.18
CA SER A 232 28.72 -16.10 -1.89
C SER A 232 29.07 -16.19 -0.42
N MET A 233 28.25 -15.58 0.48
CA MET A 233 28.60 -15.44 1.91
C MET A 233 27.78 -16.32 2.84
N SER A 234 26.68 -16.92 2.38
CA SER A 234 25.77 -17.74 3.19
C SER A 234 25.38 -17.07 4.51
N PRO A 235 24.83 -15.83 4.47
CA PRO A 235 24.51 -15.07 5.67
C PRO A 235 23.31 -15.66 6.42
N ASP A 236 23.27 -15.48 7.75
CA ASP A 236 22.07 -15.71 8.55
C ASP A 236 21.13 -14.51 8.46
N ILE A 237 21.71 -13.31 8.32
CA ILE A 237 20.99 -12.04 8.27
C ILE A 237 21.59 -11.14 7.20
N ILE A 238 20.73 -10.53 6.39
CA ILE A 238 21.13 -9.42 5.51
C ILE A 238 20.66 -8.12 6.13
N VAL A 239 21.55 -7.14 6.15
CA VAL A 239 21.30 -5.78 6.64
C VAL A 239 21.46 -4.79 5.49
N CYS A 240 20.45 -3.96 5.23
CA CYS A 240 20.58 -2.82 4.32
C CYS A 240 19.78 -1.63 4.81
N ASP A 241 20.21 -0.42 4.44
CA ASP A 241 19.46 0.78 4.75
C ASP A 241 18.39 1.05 3.68
N GLU A 242 17.29 1.64 4.11
CA GLU A 242 16.18 2.20 3.31
C GLU A 242 15.67 1.34 2.13
N ILE A 243 14.68 0.50 2.41
CA ILE A 243 13.93 -0.22 1.37
C ILE A 243 12.78 0.65 0.88
N GLY A 244 12.66 0.84 -0.46
CA GLY A 244 11.62 1.70 -1.00
C GLY A 244 11.12 1.33 -2.39
N THR A 245 11.90 0.67 -3.21
CA THR A 245 11.56 0.35 -4.60
C THR A 245 10.93 -1.04 -4.74
N GLN A 246 10.22 -1.29 -5.84
CA GLN A 246 9.70 -2.62 -6.13
C GLN A 246 10.83 -3.65 -6.27
N ARG A 247 11.97 -3.27 -6.85
CA ARG A 247 13.15 -4.14 -6.99
C ARG A 247 13.72 -4.56 -5.64
N ASP A 248 13.70 -3.65 -4.66
CA ASP A 248 14.15 -3.97 -3.30
C ASP A 248 13.21 -5.01 -2.66
N ILE A 249 11.90 -4.87 -2.88
CA ILE A 249 10.90 -5.81 -2.37
C ILE A 249 11.11 -7.21 -2.94
N ASP A 250 11.31 -7.30 -4.25
CA ASP A 250 11.55 -8.58 -4.94
C ASP A 250 12.84 -9.25 -4.42
N ALA A 251 13.87 -8.47 -4.11
CA ALA A 251 15.12 -8.99 -3.53
C ALA A 251 14.95 -9.44 -2.06
N VAL A 252 14.14 -8.75 -1.27
CA VAL A 252 13.78 -9.19 0.09
C VAL A 252 12.99 -10.50 0.04
N GLU A 253 12.01 -10.61 -0.85
CA GLU A 253 11.24 -11.84 -1.04
C GLU A 253 12.15 -13.01 -1.44
N TYR A 254 13.10 -12.79 -2.35
CA TYR A 254 14.12 -13.76 -2.71
C TYR A 254 14.96 -14.21 -1.50
N SER A 255 15.36 -13.27 -0.63
CA SER A 255 16.10 -13.54 0.61
C SER A 255 15.29 -14.43 1.57
N VAL A 256 14.02 -14.09 1.80
CA VAL A 256 13.10 -14.85 2.66
C VAL A 256 12.90 -16.26 2.14
N ASN A 257 12.67 -16.42 0.84
CA ASN A 257 12.51 -17.72 0.19
C ASN A 257 13.80 -18.55 0.24
N SER A 258 14.96 -17.92 0.38
CA SER A 258 16.27 -18.57 0.59
C SER A 258 16.55 -18.88 2.08
N GLY A 259 15.62 -18.60 2.99
CA GLY A 259 15.76 -18.84 4.44
C GLY A 259 16.64 -17.83 5.17
N VAL A 260 16.99 -16.69 4.53
CA VAL A 260 17.85 -15.66 5.11
C VAL A 260 16.96 -14.56 5.73
N SER A 261 17.25 -14.20 6.97
CA SER A 261 16.55 -13.13 7.68
C SER A 261 16.98 -11.75 7.18
N PHE A 262 16.12 -10.75 7.33
CA PHE A 262 16.36 -9.40 6.82
C PHE A 262 16.19 -8.34 7.90
N ILE A 263 17.09 -7.37 7.97
CA ILE A 263 16.95 -6.18 8.84
C ILE A 263 17.17 -4.93 7.98
N SER A 264 16.21 -4.02 8.02
CA SER A 264 16.29 -2.81 7.20
C SER A 264 15.56 -1.62 7.81
N THR A 265 15.67 -0.46 7.16
CA THR A 265 14.99 0.76 7.57
C THR A 265 13.92 1.16 6.54
N LEU A 266 12.94 1.90 7.03
CA LEU A 266 11.86 2.45 6.21
C LEU A 266 11.50 3.87 6.67
N HIS A 267 11.27 4.75 5.71
CA HIS A 267 10.66 6.05 5.99
C HIS A 267 9.16 5.91 6.21
N CYS A 268 8.77 5.75 7.48
CA CYS A 268 7.39 5.65 7.91
C CYS A 268 7.28 6.06 9.38
N SER A 269 6.39 6.97 9.71
CA SER A 269 6.26 7.51 11.07
C SER A 269 5.15 6.88 11.90
N SER A 270 4.24 6.13 11.27
CA SER A 270 3.11 5.50 11.97
C SER A 270 2.65 4.21 11.32
N VAL A 271 1.93 3.39 12.10
CA VAL A 271 1.30 2.14 11.62
C VAL A 271 0.26 2.42 10.53
N ASP A 272 -0.45 3.55 10.63
CA ASP A 272 -1.48 3.92 9.65
C ASP A 272 -0.87 4.34 8.31
N GLU A 273 0.28 5.05 8.33
CA GLU A 273 1.05 5.35 7.13
C GLU A 273 1.57 4.05 6.47
N LEU A 274 2.03 3.11 7.28
CA LEU A 274 2.51 1.80 6.86
C LEU A 274 1.41 1.01 6.12
N ARG A 275 0.17 1.07 6.60
CA ARG A 275 -0.99 0.42 5.99
C ARG A 275 -1.41 1.01 4.64
N ARG A 276 -1.14 2.30 4.40
CA ARG A 276 -1.54 3.01 3.18
C ARG A 276 -0.59 2.80 2.00
N LYS A 277 0.67 2.46 2.26
CA LYS A 277 1.69 2.26 1.23
C LYS A 277 1.65 0.82 0.71
N ASP A 278 1.28 0.61 -0.55
CA ASP A 278 1.18 -0.72 -1.17
C ASP A 278 2.49 -1.50 -1.12
N ASN A 279 3.62 -0.83 -1.40
CA ASN A 279 4.94 -1.46 -1.33
C ASN A 279 5.26 -1.99 0.07
N VAL A 280 4.86 -1.27 1.10
CA VAL A 280 5.09 -1.68 2.48
C VAL A 280 4.19 -2.85 2.88
N ARG A 281 2.94 -2.86 2.40
CA ARG A 281 2.05 -4.02 2.59
C ARG A 281 2.65 -5.29 1.99
N LYS A 282 3.21 -5.21 0.79
CA LYS A 282 3.89 -6.34 0.14
C LYS A 282 5.09 -6.81 0.97
N LEU A 283 5.95 -5.89 1.44
CA LEU A 283 7.10 -6.19 2.30
C LEU A 283 6.71 -6.93 3.59
N VAL A 284 5.60 -6.53 4.20
CA VAL A 284 5.10 -7.19 5.42
C VAL A 284 4.43 -8.53 5.08
N SER A 285 3.72 -8.62 3.95
CA SER A 285 3.00 -9.84 3.55
C SER A 285 3.91 -10.96 3.04
N CYS A 286 5.10 -10.64 2.51
CA CYS A 286 6.08 -11.67 2.11
C CYS A 286 6.71 -12.43 3.29
N GLY A 287 6.37 -12.04 4.55
CA GLY A 287 6.90 -12.68 5.75
C GLY A 287 8.35 -12.30 6.10
N GLY A 288 8.94 -11.36 5.35
CA GLY A 288 10.32 -10.92 5.55
C GLY A 288 10.53 -10.14 6.84
N PHE A 289 9.48 -9.51 7.34
CA PHE A 289 9.54 -8.70 8.56
C PHE A 289 8.54 -9.19 9.60
N LYS A 290 9.06 -9.68 10.70
CA LYS A 290 8.28 -10.18 11.85
C LYS A 290 8.12 -9.11 12.95
N THR A 291 9.01 -8.11 12.96
CA THR A 291 9.02 -7.07 13.98
C THR A 291 9.19 -5.69 13.35
N LEU A 292 8.37 -4.76 13.79
CA LEU A 292 8.42 -3.34 13.44
C LEU A 292 8.90 -2.56 14.65
N VAL A 293 9.96 -1.77 14.47
CA VAL A 293 10.53 -0.89 15.49
C VAL A 293 10.29 0.54 15.07
N PHE A 294 9.47 1.29 15.79
CA PHE A 294 9.20 2.70 15.52
C PHE A 294 10.09 3.57 16.37
N LEU A 295 10.79 4.50 15.73
CA LEU A 295 11.58 5.51 16.39
C LEU A 295 10.74 6.76 16.67
N ASP A 296 11.14 7.48 17.71
CA ASP A 296 10.55 8.74 18.10
C ASP A 296 10.96 9.89 17.14
N ASN A 297 10.61 11.12 17.47
CA ASN A 297 10.88 12.30 16.65
C ASN A 297 12.37 12.69 16.65
N ARG A 298 12.72 13.73 15.87
CA ARG A 298 14.09 14.24 15.75
C ARG A 298 14.71 14.73 17.06
N ALA A 299 13.88 15.23 17.97
CA ALA A 299 14.37 15.78 19.26
C ALA A 299 14.89 14.68 20.19
N SER A 300 14.39 13.45 20.01
CA SER A 300 14.80 12.24 20.75
C SER A 300 15.37 11.17 19.79
N ALA A 301 16.26 11.57 18.88
CA ALA A 301 16.84 10.70 17.87
C ALA A 301 17.49 9.45 18.50
N GLY A 302 17.17 8.26 17.93
CA GLY A 302 17.64 6.97 18.44
C GLY A 302 16.73 6.35 19.51
N ARG A 303 15.75 7.09 20.06
CA ARG A 303 14.81 6.55 21.04
C ARG A 303 13.74 5.71 20.34
N VAL A 304 13.55 4.49 20.83
CA VAL A 304 12.48 3.60 20.38
C VAL A 304 11.16 4.00 21.04
N SER A 305 10.17 4.34 20.23
CA SER A 305 8.83 4.70 20.72
C SER A 305 7.93 3.47 20.88
N LYS A 306 8.06 2.50 19.97
CA LYS A 306 7.20 1.30 19.98
C LYS A 306 7.88 0.14 19.25
N ILE A 307 7.74 -1.06 19.81
CA ILE A 307 8.09 -2.32 19.15
C ILE A 307 6.80 -3.12 18.97
N MET A 308 6.56 -3.59 17.75
CA MET A 308 5.38 -4.39 17.41
C MET A 308 5.81 -5.65 16.69
N ARG A 309 5.34 -6.79 17.13
CA ARG A 309 5.45 -8.03 16.33
C ARG A 309 4.34 -8.00 15.26
N VAL A 310 4.74 -8.23 14.03
CA VAL A 310 3.80 -8.49 12.92
C VAL A 310 3.27 -9.89 13.17
N GLY A 311 2.16 -9.97 13.92
CA GLY A 311 1.53 -11.26 14.20
C GLY A 311 0.89 -11.83 12.95
N VAL A 312 0.70 -13.14 12.93
CA VAL A 312 -0.08 -13.93 11.96
C VAL A 312 -1.49 -13.30 11.70
N GLY A 313 -1.97 -12.45 12.63
CA GLY A 313 -3.22 -11.71 12.51
C GLY A 313 -3.32 -10.73 11.33
N PHE A 314 -2.22 -10.21 10.81
CA PHE A 314 -2.27 -9.28 9.65
C PHE A 314 -2.57 -10.02 8.35
N SER A 315 -1.92 -11.16 8.12
CA SER A 315 -2.19 -12.04 6.97
C SER A 315 -3.53 -12.74 7.10
N VAL A 316 -3.89 -13.19 8.31
CA VAL A 316 -5.16 -13.88 8.58
C VAL A 316 -6.35 -12.92 8.43
N MET A 317 -6.26 -11.68 8.91
CA MET A 317 -7.34 -10.71 8.77
C MET A 317 -7.55 -10.30 7.30
N TYR A 318 -6.48 -10.15 6.52
CA TYR A 318 -6.58 -9.87 5.09
C TYR A 318 -7.17 -11.06 4.31
N LEU A 319 -6.76 -12.28 4.64
CA LEU A 319 -7.31 -13.51 4.07
C LEU A 319 -8.79 -13.67 4.44
N LEU A 320 -9.17 -13.41 5.69
CA LEU A 320 -10.57 -13.44 6.14
C LEU A 320 -11.44 -12.43 5.39
N ILE A 321 -10.98 -11.19 5.18
CA ILE A 321 -11.70 -10.17 4.42
C ILE A 321 -11.90 -10.61 2.97
N LYS A 322 -10.88 -11.18 2.32
CA LYS A 322 -11.00 -11.77 0.97
C LYS A 322 -12.01 -12.90 0.93
N ILE A 323 -11.95 -13.84 1.87
CA ILE A 323 -12.88 -14.98 1.96
C ILE A 323 -14.32 -14.49 2.15
N ILE A 324 -14.55 -13.53 3.05
CA ILE A 324 -15.88 -12.93 3.28
C ILE A 324 -16.37 -12.24 1.99
N GLY A 325 -15.53 -11.48 1.32
CA GLY A 325 -15.84 -10.83 0.04
C GLY A 325 -16.24 -11.84 -1.04
N CYS A 326 -15.51 -12.94 -1.16
CA CYS A 326 -15.83 -14.03 -2.10
C CYS A 326 -17.17 -14.71 -1.77
N ILE A 327 -17.42 -14.98 -0.48
CA ILE A 327 -18.70 -15.58 -0.04
C ILE A 327 -19.87 -14.64 -0.36
N LEU A 328 -19.75 -13.35 -0.11
CA LEU A 328 -20.78 -12.36 -0.43
C LEU A 328 -21.04 -12.28 -1.94
N LEU A 329 -20.00 -12.32 -2.75
CA LEU A 329 -20.11 -12.27 -4.21
C LEU A 329 -20.80 -13.52 -4.76
N VAL A 330 -20.42 -14.72 -4.32
CA VAL A 330 -21.05 -15.98 -4.70
C VAL A 330 -22.52 -16.01 -4.25
N SER A 331 -22.80 -15.52 -3.04
CA SER A 331 -24.17 -15.46 -2.50
C SER A 331 -25.05 -14.52 -3.33
N ALA A 332 -24.56 -13.34 -3.69
CA ALA A 332 -25.30 -12.36 -4.49
C ALA A 332 -25.63 -12.88 -5.88
N THR A 333 -24.66 -13.48 -6.58
CA THR A 333 -24.87 -14.06 -7.93
C THR A 333 -25.81 -15.27 -7.90
N THR A 334 -25.69 -16.11 -6.89
CA THR A 334 -26.58 -17.25 -6.66
C THR A 334 -28.01 -16.78 -6.43
N LEU A 335 -28.23 -15.76 -5.58
CA LEU A 335 -29.54 -15.15 -5.33
C LEU A 335 -30.15 -14.56 -6.61
N MET A 336 -29.33 -13.93 -7.47
CA MET A 336 -29.78 -13.43 -8.78
C MET A 336 -30.27 -14.60 -9.67
N GLY A 337 -29.53 -15.70 -9.70
CA GLY A 337 -29.94 -16.92 -10.41
C GLY A 337 -31.26 -17.48 -9.91
N PHE A 338 -31.44 -17.54 -8.59
CA PHE A 338 -32.72 -17.99 -7.96
C PHE A 338 -33.86 -17.04 -8.28
N LYS A 339 -33.69 -15.71 -8.19
CA LYS A 339 -34.71 -14.73 -8.57
C LYS A 339 -35.12 -14.88 -10.03
N LYS A 340 -34.18 -15.14 -10.93
CA LYS A 340 -34.47 -15.34 -12.37
C LYS A 340 -35.25 -16.64 -12.61
N ALA A 341 -34.90 -17.71 -11.90
CA ALA A 341 -35.67 -18.96 -11.93
C ALA A 341 -37.10 -18.77 -11.35
N GLN A 342 -37.25 -18.04 -10.25
CA GLN A 342 -38.54 -17.78 -9.60
C GLN A 342 -39.51 -17.01 -10.52
N ARG A 343 -39.01 -16.14 -11.40
CA ARG A 343 -39.84 -15.44 -12.40
C ARG A 343 -40.54 -16.40 -13.35
N LEU A 344 -39.89 -17.51 -13.73
CA LEU A 344 -40.50 -18.53 -14.58
C LEU A 344 -41.68 -19.22 -13.88
N TYR A 345 -41.54 -19.53 -12.60
CA TYR A 345 -42.61 -20.11 -11.81
C TYR A 345 -43.78 -19.12 -11.64
N LYS A 346 -43.51 -17.84 -11.41
CA LYS A 346 -44.54 -16.81 -11.32
C LYS A 346 -45.36 -16.69 -12.62
N ARG A 347 -44.71 -16.77 -13.80
CA ARG A 347 -45.37 -16.78 -15.10
C ARG A 347 -46.32 -17.97 -15.21
N ARG A 348 -45.87 -19.19 -14.89
CA ARG A 348 -46.68 -20.40 -14.89
C ARG A 348 -47.90 -20.27 -13.98
N ASP A 349 -47.69 -19.84 -12.75
CA ASP A 349 -48.74 -19.75 -11.75
C ASP A 349 -49.79 -18.71 -12.18
N PHE A 350 -49.37 -17.60 -12.77
CA PHE A 350 -50.29 -16.60 -13.30
C PHE A 350 -51.15 -17.13 -14.46
N ILE A 351 -50.58 -17.86 -15.43
CA ILE A 351 -51.33 -18.45 -16.54
C ILE A 351 -52.31 -19.50 -16.02
N ASN A 352 -51.89 -20.25 -15.01
CA ASN A 352 -52.80 -21.25 -14.37
C ASN A 352 -53.93 -20.55 -13.60
N ASP A 353 -53.68 -19.46 -12.89
CA ASP A 353 -54.71 -18.66 -12.21
C ASP A 353 -55.70 -18.07 -13.25
N PHE A 354 -55.22 -17.66 -14.45
CA PHE A 354 -56.08 -17.22 -15.54
C PHE A 354 -56.97 -18.35 -16.09
N LEU A 355 -56.47 -19.57 -16.19
CA LEU A 355 -57.31 -20.74 -16.59
C LEU A 355 -58.43 -21.01 -15.57
N VAL A 356 -58.12 -20.95 -14.28
CA VAL A 356 -59.11 -21.10 -13.21
C VAL A 356 -60.19 -20.01 -13.31
N PHE A 357 -59.75 -18.76 -13.57
CA PHE A 357 -60.67 -17.65 -13.81
C PHE A 357 -61.60 -17.90 -15.03
N LEU A 358 -61.07 -18.42 -16.16
CA LEU A 358 -61.86 -18.73 -17.35
C LEU A 358 -62.94 -19.80 -17.07
N ASP A 359 -62.61 -20.80 -16.22
CA ASP A 359 -63.55 -21.81 -15.79
C ASP A 359 -64.71 -21.25 -14.93
N ALA A 360 -64.33 -20.41 -13.97
CA ALA A 360 -65.26 -19.70 -13.10
C ALA A 360 -66.16 -18.75 -13.92
N LEU A 361 -65.54 -18.00 -14.85
CA LEU A 361 -66.26 -17.09 -15.73
C LEU A 361 -67.29 -17.83 -16.65
N ALA A 362 -66.90 -18.95 -17.26
CA ALA A 362 -67.80 -19.78 -18.08
C ALA A 362 -68.99 -20.28 -17.28
N THR A 363 -68.79 -20.69 -16.04
CA THR A 363 -69.83 -21.12 -15.13
C THR A 363 -70.77 -19.96 -14.80
N ASN A 364 -70.25 -18.80 -14.44
CA ASN A 364 -71.10 -17.65 -14.15
C ASN A 364 -71.87 -17.16 -15.34
N ILE A 365 -71.34 -17.10 -16.55
CA ILE A 365 -72.05 -16.73 -17.77
C ILE A 365 -73.16 -17.71 -18.10
N ARG A 366 -72.99 -19.01 -17.78
CA ARG A 366 -73.98 -20.02 -18.05
C ARG A 366 -75.23 -19.96 -17.15
N TYR A 367 -75.02 -19.57 -15.88
CA TYR A 367 -75.99 -19.65 -14.81
C TYR A 367 -76.46 -18.31 -14.23
N SER A 368 -75.77 -17.18 -14.56
CA SER A 368 -76.10 -15.84 -14.09
C SER A 368 -76.46 -14.94 -15.27
N THR A 369 -77.41 -14.02 -15.02
CA THR A 369 -77.82 -12.94 -15.95
C THR A 369 -77.15 -11.62 -15.58
N ASP A 370 -76.15 -11.64 -14.68
CA ASP A 370 -75.47 -10.47 -14.19
C ASP A 370 -74.58 -9.83 -15.28
N GLU A 371 -74.37 -8.53 -15.19
CA GLU A 371 -73.38 -7.82 -16.04
C GLU A 371 -71.99 -8.29 -15.77
N LEU A 372 -71.10 -8.23 -16.78
CA LEU A 372 -69.66 -8.64 -16.66
C LEU A 372 -68.91 -7.96 -15.55
N SER A 373 -69.21 -6.69 -15.29
CA SER A 373 -68.63 -5.93 -14.19
C SER A 373 -68.94 -6.51 -12.79
N ILE A 374 -70.26 -7.02 -12.69
CA ILE A 374 -70.71 -7.65 -11.44
C ILE A 374 -70.11 -9.05 -11.30
N ILE A 375 -70.00 -9.81 -12.41
CA ILE A 375 -69.37 -11.13 -12.42
C ILE A 375 -67.91 -11.02 -12.00
N LEU A 376 -67.16 -9.99 -12.51
CA LEU A 376 -65.83 -9.74 -12.10
C LEU A 376 -65.70 -9.37 -10.61
N SER A 377 -66.63 -8.55 -10.09
CA SER A 377 -66.60 -8.14 -8.68
C SER A 377 -66.84 -9.32 -7.72
N LYS A 378 -67.60 -10.33 -8.17
CA LYS A 378 -67.91 -11.56 -7.41
C LYS A 378 -66.84 -12.65 -7.58
N SER A 379 -65.79 -12.44 -8.40
CA SER A 379 -64.75 -13.44 -8.62
C SER A 379 -63.97 -13.72 -7.32
N GLU A 380 -63.96 -14.97 -6.91
CA GLU A 380 -63.24 -15.43 -5.71
C GLU A 380 -61.85 -15.95 -6.02
N ASP A 381 -61.57 -16.26 -7.28
CA ASP A 381 -60.28 -16.73 -7.73
C ASP A 381 -59.18 -15.63 -7.70
N ARG A 382 -57.95 -16.06 -7.72
CA ARG A 382 -56.80 -15.17 -7.53
C ARG A 382 -56.59 -14.17 -8.67
N PHE A 383 -56.83 -14.62 -9.91
CA PHE A 383 -56.73 -13.75 -11.09
C PHE A 383 -57.87 -12.75 -11.11
N GLY A 384 -59.13 -13.22 -10.92
CA GLY A 384 -60.31 -12.37 -10.91
C GLY A 384 -60.23 -11.25 -9.87
N LYS A 385 -59.81 -11.57 -8.64
CA LYS A 385 -59.57 -10.56 -7.60
C LYS A 385 -58.50 -9.54 -8.00
N ALA A 386 -57.38 -9.99 -8.58
CA ALA A 386 -56.30 -9.12 -9.02
C ALA A 386 -56.71 -8.20 -10.17
N ILE A 387 -57.41 -8.76 -11.17
CA ILE A 387 -57.87 -7.99 -12.34
C ILE A 387 -58.96 -6.99 -11.95
N TYR A 388 -59.92 -7.37 -11.09
CA TYR A 388 -60.96 -6.48 -10.61
C TYR A 388 -60.43 -5.31 -9.80
N GLY A 389 -59.51 -5.57 -8.86
CA GLY A 389 -58.87 -4.54 -8.06
C GLY A 389 -58.03 -3.54 -8.89
N ALA A 390 -57.48 -3.98 -10.01
CA ALA A 390 -56.80 -3.08 -10.95
C ALA A 390 -57.81 -2.37 -11.88
N TYR A 391 -58.86 -3.09 -12.33
CA TYR A 391 -59.93 -2.58 -13.20
C TYR A 391 -60.67 -1.38 -12.61
N GLU A 392 -60.97 -1.41 -11.31
CA GLU A 392 -61.67 -0.32 -10.64
C GLU A 392 -60.89 1.00 -10.57
N LYS A 393 -59.58 0.96 -10.74
CA LYS A 393 -58.73 2.17 -10.73
C LYS A 393 -58.87 3.04 -11.97
N TYR A 394 -59.52 2.50 -13.02
CA TYR A 394 -59.57 3.15 -14.32
C TYR A 394 -61.01 3.51 -14.73
N ASP A 395 -61.15 4.63 -15.45
CA ASP A 395 -62.40 5.06 -16.04
C ASP A 395 -62.46 4.75 -17.54
N GLY A 396 -63.68 4.53 -18.06
CA GLY A 396 -63.92 4.31 -19.50
C GLY A 396 -64.67 3.05 -19.82
N THR A 397 -64.57 2.63 -21.08
CA THR A 397 -65.22 1.38 -21.57
C THR A 397 -64.60 0.16 -20.92
N PHE A 398 -65.37 -0.95 -20.85
CA PHE A 398 -64.91 -2.23 -20.25
C PHE A 398 -63.53 -2.63 -20.80
N PHE A 399 -63.37 -2.63 -22.11
CA PHE A 399 -62.11 -3.03 -22.73
C PHE A 399 -60.94 -2.11 -22.35
N LYS A 400 -61.16 -0.80 -22.29
CA LYS A 400 -60.12 0.14 -21.88
C LYS A 400 -59.65 -0.09 -20.45
N LYS A 401 -60.61 -0.29 -19.54
CA LYS A 401 -60.33 -0.64 -18.13
C LYS A 401 -59.62 -1.98 -18.02
N TRP A 402 -60.09 -3.00 -18.73
CA TRP A 402 -59.45 -4.33 -18.78
C TRP A 402 -58.01 -4.26 -19.25
N LYS A 403 -57.75 -3.57 -20.38
CA LYS A 403 -56.41 -3.43 -20.94
C LYS A 403 -55.44 -2.79 -19.96
N ASN A 404 -55.86 -1.73 -19.29
CA ASN A 404 -55.03 -1.06 -18.28
C ASN A 404 -54.82 -1.95 -17.04
N ALA A 405 -55.85 -2.67 -16.60
CA ALA A 405 -55.74 -3.62 -15.49
C ALA A 405 -54.78 -4.76 -15.81
N VAL A 406 -54.83 -5.30 -17.04
CA VAL A 406 -53.85 -6.31 -17.49
C VAL A 406 -52.43 -5.76 -17.50
N ALA A 407 -52.23 -4.50 -17.90
CA ALA A 407 -50.89 -3.88 -17.85
C ALA A 407 -50.37 -3.80 -16.40
N ASP A 408 -51.20 -3.31 -15.47
CA ASP A 408 -50.83 -3.17 -14.05
C ASP A 408 -50.44 -4.52 -13.42
N ILE A 409 -51.25 -5.56 -13.59
CA ILE A 409 -50.98 -6.85 -12.96
C ILE A 409 -49.85 -7.60 -13.63
N SER A 410 -49.54 -7.29 -14.90
CA SER A 410 -48.52 -7.98 -15.69
C SER A 410 -47.11 -7.76 -15.17
N ASP A 411 -46.80 -6.58 -14.61
CA ASP A 411 -45.45 -6.19 -14.25
C ASP A 411 -44.89 -7.02 -13.06
N GLY A 412 -45.74 -7.53 -12.18
CA GLY A 412 -45.37 -8.41 -11.07
C GLY A 412 -45.02 -9.86 -11.43
N TYR A 413 -45.46 -10.34 -12.61
CA TYR A 413 -45.47 -11.78 -12.94
C TYR A 413 -44.51 -12.21 -14.06
N ALA A 414 -43.73 -11.29 -14.61
CA ALA A 414 -42.76 -11.56 -15.68
C ALA A 414 -43.34 -12.20 -16.93
N LEU A 415 -44.56 -11.76 -17.33
CA LEU A 415 -45.25 -12.24 -18.51
C LEU A 415 -44.52 -11.88 -19.80
N LYS A 416 -44.54 -12.75 -20.79
CA LYS A 416 -44.04 -12.47 -22.13
C LYS A 416 -45.03 -11.54 -22.86
N HIS A 417 -44.58 -10.93 -23.94
CA HIS A 417 -45.40 -10.07 -24.77
C HIS A 417 -46.64 -10.83 -25.31
N GLU A 418 -46.44 -12.07 -25.71
CA GLU A 418 -47.50 -12.97 -26.20
C GLU A 418 -48.56 -13.26 -25.13
N ASP A 419 -48.16 -13.47 -23.87
CA ASP A 419 -49.08 -13.67 -22.75
C ASP A 419 -49.94 -12.42 -22.51
N LYS A 420 -49.32 -11.23 -22.57
CA LYS A 420 -50.03 -9.95 -22.43
C LYS A 420 -51.03 -9.73 -23.59
N GLN A 421 -50.63 -10.06 -24.81
CA GLN A 421 -51.52 -10.00 -25.98
C GLN A 421 -52.73 -10.94 -25.83
N LEU A 422 -52.51 -12.20 -25.40
CA LEU A 422 -53.58 -13.15 -25.13
C LEU A 422 -54.61 -12.57 -24.16
N LEU A 423 -54.18 -12.01 -23.04
CA LEU A 423 -55.05 -11.42 -22.03
C LEU A 423 -55.82 -10.18 -22.54
N CYS A 424 -55.15 -9.30 -23.30
CA CYS A 424 -55.79 -8.13 -23.89
C CYS A 424 -56.83 -8.52 -24.93
N SER A 425 -56.50 -9.45 -25.85
CA SER A 425 -57.40 -9.90 -26.91
C SER A 425 -58.58 -10.68 -26.34
N PHE A 426 -58.42 -11.39 -25.23
CA PHE A 426 -59.55 -12.02 -24.53
C PHE A 426 -60.57 -10.96 -24.09
N GLY A 427 -60.15 -9.90 -23.42
CA GLY A 427 -61.02 -8.83 -22.92
C GLY A 427 -61.68 -8.00 -24.03
N GLU A 428 -61.05 -7.91 -25.22
CA GLU A 428 -61.58 -7.14 -26.33
C GLU A 428 -62.95 -7.68 -26.87
N LYS A 429 -63.11 -9.00 -26.87
CA LYS A 429 -64.30 -9.66 -27.38
C LYS A 429 -65.25 -10.15 -26.30
N LEU A 430 -64.90 -9.91 -25.04
CA LEU A 430 -65.74 -10.33 -23.92
C LEU A 430 -66.98 -9.43 -23.83
N GLY A 431 -68.16 -10.04 -23.76
CA GLY A 431 -69.46 -9.37 -23.63
C GLY A 431 -70.05 -8.84 -24.93
N ILE A 432 -69.52 -9.16 -26.11
CA ILE A 432 -70.02 -8.68 -27.39
C ILE A 432 -71.10 -9.61 -28.03
N THR A 433 -71.00 -10.90 -27.69
CA THR A 433 -71.90 -11.94 -28.30
C THR A 433 -72.87 -12.50 -27.27
N ASP A 434 -73.84 -13.37 -27.74
CA ASP A 434 -74.72 -14.12 -26.88
C ASP A 434 -74.02 -15.16 -26.01
N VAL A 435 -74.68 -15.79 -25.08
CA VAL A 435 -74.13 -16.75 -24.12
C VAL A 435 -73.33 -17.87 -24.81
N GLU A 436 -73.90 -18.45 -25.93
CA GLU A 436 -73.20 -19.51 -26.64
C GLU A 436 -71.91 -19.03 -27.30
N GLY A 437 -71.92 -17.83 -27.91
CA GLY A 437 -70.76 -17.19 -28.47
C GLY A 437 -69.69 -16.86 -27.42
N GLN A 438 -70.14 -16.41 -26.24
CA GLN A 438 -69.20 -16.14 -25.13
C GLN A 438 -68.53 -17.43 -24.59
N LEU A 439 -69.31 -18.51 -24.46
CA LEU A 439 -68.74 -19.79 -24.03
C LEU A 439 -67.75 -20.35 -25.04
N LYS A 440 -68.06 -20.25 -26.37
CA LYS A 440 -67.06 -20.60 -27.41
C LYS A 440 -65.83 -19.74 -27.39
N HIS A 441 -65.98 -18.45 -27.12
CA HIS A 441 -64.83 -17.52 -26.93
C HIS A 441 -63.95 -17.93 -25.75
N ILE A 442 -64.52 -18.21 -24.58
CA ILE A 442 -63.82 -18.69 -23.41
C ILE A 442 -63.11 -20.02 -23.71
N GLU A 443 -63.79 -20.99 -24.39
CA GLU A 443 -63.17 -22.27 -24.72
C GLU A 443 -61.93 -22.10 -25.64
N LEU A 444 -62.01 -21.20 -26.64
CA LEU A 444 -60.93 -20.88 -27.52
C LEU A 444 -59.69 -20.34 -26.69
N TYR A 445 -59.93 -19.38 -25.79
CA TYR A 445 -58.85 -18.80 -24.98
C TYR A 445 -58.35 -19.74 -23.91
N LYS A 446 -59.13 -20.70 -23.41
CA LYS A 446 -58.66 -21.82 -22.59
C LYS A 446 -57.65 -22.68 -23.35
N GLY A 447 -57.96 -22.99 -24.63
CA GLY A 447 -57.03 -23.73 -25.49
C GLY A 447 -55.70 -23.00 -25.69
N LEU A 448 -55.81 -21.71 -26.00
CA LEU A 448 -54.59 -20.85 -26.14
C LEU A 448 -53.81 -20.72 -24.83
N ALA A 449 -54.48 -20.48 -23.70
CA ALA A 449 -53.83 -20.37 -22.39
C ALA A 449 -53.17 -21.69 -21.96
N ASN A 450 -53.79 -22.86 -22.28
CA ASN A 450 -53.13 -24.15 -22.03
C ASN A 450 -51.86 -24.32 -22.86
N ALA A 451 -51.83 -23.89 -24.13
CA ALA A 451 -50.61 -23.90 -24.93
C ALA A 451 -49.50 -23.02 -24.30
N HIS A 452 -49.87 -21.82 -23.82
CA HIS A 452 -48.92 -20.93 -23.10
C HIS A 452 -48.47 -21.52 -21.76
N LEU A 453 -49.34 -22.25 -21.04
CA LEU A 453 -49.00 -22.93 -19.80
C LEU A 453 -47.99 -24.05 -20.06
N ASP A 454 -48.17 -24.83 -21.12
CA ASP A 454 -47.24 -25.91 -21.47
C ASP A 454 -45.92 -25.37 -21.98
N ASP A 455 -45.90 -24.26 -22.74
CA ASP A 455 -44.65 -23.53 -23.07
C ASP A 455 -43.92 -23.08 -21.80
N SER A 456 -44.66 -22.52 -20.85
CA SER A 456 -44.08 -22.08 -19.56
C SER A 456 -43.51 -23.26 -18.75
N LYS A 457 -44.22 -24.42 -18.70
CA LYS A 457 -43.71 -25.63 -18.03
C LYS A 457 -42.42 -26.15 -18.68
N ASN A 458 -42.39 -26.15 -20.03
CA ASN A 458 -41.21 -26.57 -20.77
C ASN A 458 -40.02 -25.62 -20.53
N GLU A 459 -40.27 -24.30 -20.50
CA GLU A 459 -39.25 -23.29 -20.20
C GLU A 459 -38.72 -23.46 -18.78
N ILE A 460 -39.55 -23.74 -17.78
CA ILE A 460 -39.12 -24.05 -16.41
C ILE A 460 -38.20 -25.27 -16.40
N LYS A 461 -38.61 -26.35 -17.07
CA LYS A 461 -37.83 -27.59 -17.12
C LYS A 461 -36.45 -27.39 -17.74
N GLN A 462 -36.35 -26.58 -18.79
CA GLN A 462 -35.09 -26.31 -19.48
C GLN A 462 -34.23 -25.28 -18.77
N LYS A 463 -34.80 -24.16 -18.33
CA LYS A 463 -34.02 -22.97 -17.91
C LYS A 463 -33.91 -22.81 -16.39
N SER A 464 -34.82 -23.36 -15.58
CA SER A 464 -34.80 -23.16 -14.13
C SER A 464 -33.50 -23.69 -13.47
N ARG A 465 -33.10 -24.91 -13.86
CA ARG A 465 -31.85 -25.50 -13.38
C ARG A 465 -30.63 -24.72 -13.88
N LEU A 466 -30.65 -24.32 -15.15
CA LEU A 466 -29.58 -23.56 -15.77
C LEU A 466 -29.34 -22.22 -15.05
N TYR A 467 -30.39 -21.45 -14.77
CA TYR A 467 -30.24 -20.16 -14.06
C TYR A 467 -29.68 -20.31 -12.65
N LYS A 468 -30.10 -21.33 -11.91
CA LYS A 468 -29.60 -21.62 -10.57
C LYS A 468 -28.10 -22.00 -10.59
N THR A 469 -27.71 -22.87 -11.50
CA THR A 469 -26.31 -23.34 -11.60
C THR A 469 -25.41 -22.26 -12.18
N MET A 470 -25.85 -21.51 -13.21
CA MET A 470 -25.05 -20.39 -13.74
C MET A 470 -24.80 -19.30 -12.72
N GLY A 471 -25.79 -18.95 -11.88
CA GLY A 471 -25.61 -17.99 -10.81
C GLY A 471 -24.47 -18.37 -9.87
N PHE A 472 -24.39 -19.65 -9.50
CA PHE A 472 -23.32 -20.19 -8.66
C PHE A 472 -21.95 -20.20 -9.38
N PHE A 473 -21.90 -20.72 -10.62
CA PHE A 473 -20.63 -20.82 -11.37
C PHE A 473 -20.04 -19.47 -11.73
N VAL A 474 -20.85 -18.48 -12.09
CA VAL A 474 -20.35 -17.12 -12.38
C VAL A 474 -19.77 -16.50 -11.12
N GLY A 475 -20.41 -16.70 -9.96
CA GLY A 475 -19.89 -16.22 -8.69
C GLY A 475 -18.58 -16.88 -8.30
N THR A 476 -18.47 -18.21 -8.45
CA THR A 476 -17.22 -18.93 -8.13
C THR A 476 -16.09 -18.57 -9.09
N ALA A 477 -16.34 -18.43 -10.38
CA ALA A 477 -15.34 -17.98 -11.34
C ALA A 477 -14.83 -16.58 -11.03
N ALA A 478 -15.72 -15.63 -10.69
CA ALA A 478 -15.33 -14.29 -10.29
C ALA A 478 -14.55 -14.28 -8.95
N ALA A 479 -14.92 -15.13 -8.00
CA ALA A 479 -14.21 -15.27 -6.74
C ALA A 479 -12.78 -15.82 -6.92
N LEU A 480 -12.58 -16.77 -7.84
CA LEU A 480 -11.25 -17.32 -8.17
C LEU A 480 -10.29 -16.31 -8.80
N VAL A 481 -10.80 -15.28 -9.47
CA VAL A 481 -9.98 -14.19 -10.04
C VAL A 481 -9.53 -13.19 -8.95
N ILE A 482 -10.25 -13.12 -7.82
CA ILE A 482 -9.98 -12.17 -6.72
C ILE A 482 -9.03 -12.76 -5.66
N ILE A 483 -8.99 -14.08 -5.55
CA ILE A 483 -8.07 -14.76 -4.62
C ILE A 483 -6.65 -14.77 -5.16
#